data_4858ba6efee338a455d50555031139f5
#
_entry.id   4858ba6efee338a455d50555031139f5
#
_cell.length_a   1.000
_cell.length_b   1.000
_cell.length_c   1.000
_cell.angle_alpha   90.00
_cell.angle_beta   90.00
_cell.angle_gamma   90.00
#
_symmetry.space_group_name_H-M   'P 1'
#
loop_
_entity.id
_entity.type
_entity.pdbx_description
1 polymer ?
#
loop_
_entity_poly.entity_id
_entity_poly.type
_entity_poly.pdbx_seq_one_letter_code
_entity_poly.pdbx_strand_id
1 'polypeptide(L)'
;LAGDSSTTIGSTGRTLLFSSFLLTGATALVFEVVWTRFLLLSLGATAVAVGAVLGAFMGGMAVGAFLAGRRRVARLDPILAYALLEGWAGVYGLATPFLLRLGETSSPVLQFGLSIALLMPATIGMGASLPVLARALGQGSPWVAVDVGRLYAANTAGAVLGPLAAVFWLFPHIGLLQTLHVAAAVNVLVCLALVVSRRRLFPPWSASQATPGARPGPAPGTPGPGDIPLLVVLAVSGAAAMAYEVAWTRVLSLAFASSVYGVTIMLSAFLAGLAGGSAWASAALRRARQPASFRTVSWLLVGAALGGYVSLPVGHALPRVFLALHGSTTGQEATLFTTQFVVAALLMLPSAVCLGALLPVAASVPLPEGREVGERISRLYTANLVGSAAGAILASAVLLGHYGVSVTVRLASAVALATALGVLLRTRSLSGRQTAAAAASLLLLLVVSPGGREMAKGIGFYTAAEYEDYDAAGLRRVMDAHQLLYYRDGPTATVAVHDVGGYRLLKINGKTDASNGPGDMQTQVLLAHLPLMAQDAERAAVVGWGSGVTAGAALSYPVERVDAFEIEP
;
A
#
# COMPACT_ATOMS: atom_id res chain seq x y z
N LEU A 1 -41.41 -19.72 20.93
CA LEU A 1 -40.17 -19.04 21.30
C LEU A 1 -39.94 -17.89 20.30
N ALA A 2 -40.67 -16.80 20.47
CA ALA A 2 -40.47 -15.56 19.73
C ALA A 2 -39.17 -14.92 20.23
N GLY A 3 -38.06 -15.11 19.52
CA GLY A 3 -36.83 -14.37 19.71
C GLY A 3 -37.07 -12.90 19.45
N ASP A 4 -36.72 -12.09 20.43
CA ASP A 4 -36.86 -10.63 20.48
C ASP A 4 -36.20 -10.00 19.20
N SER A 5 -37.03 -9.70 18.19
CA SER A 5 -36.60 -9.13 16.90
C SER A 5 -36.12 -7.68 17.00
N SER A 6 -36.13 -7.12 18.21
CA SER A 6 -35.79 -5.70 18.48
C SER A 6 -34.29 -5.42 18.60
N THR A 7 -33.43 -6.46 18.66
CA THR A 7 -31.99 -6.28 18.92
C THR A 7 -31.11 -6.35 17.67
N THR A 8 -31.62 -6.72 16.49
CA THR A 8 -30.84 -6.86 15.26
C THR A 8 -31.00 -5.67 14.32
N ILE A 9 -29.89 -5.22 13.72
CA ILE A 9 -29.93 -4.16 12.70
C ILE A 9 -30.66 -4.68 11.46
N GLY A 10 -31.74 -3.99 11.06
CA GLY A 10 -32.52 -4.31 9.87
C GLY A 10 -31.73 -4.21 8.56
N SER A 11 -32.28 -4.75 7.47
CA SER A 11 -31.61 -4.77 6.16
C SER A 11 -31.19 -3.37 5.68
N THR A 12 -32.08 -2.37 5.79
CA THR A 12 -31.78 -0.97 5.42
C THR A 12 -30.63 -0.37 6.24
N GLY A 13 -30.61 -0.59 7.55
CA GLY A 13 -29.52 -0.14 8.41
C GLY A 13 -28.18 -0.81 8.04
N ARG A 14 -28.21 -2.12 7.75
CA ARG A 14 -27.02 -2.84 7.28
C ARG A 14 -26.51 -2.28 5.94
N THR A 15 -27.41 -2.06 4.97
CA THR A 15 -27.02 -1.47 3.68
C THR A 15 -26.41 -0.10 3.87
N LEU A 16 -26.99 0.77 4.71
CA LEU A 16 -26.43 2.09 5.00
C LEU A 16 -25.02 1.97 5.60
N LEU A 17 -24.76 1.05 6.56
CA LEU A 17 -23.42 0.87 7.14
C LEU A 17 -22.40 0.40 6.11
N PHE A 18 -22.76 -0.59 5.30
CA PHE A 18 -21.84 -1.10 4.26
C PHE A 18 -21.52 -0.06 3.20
N SER A 19 -22.53 0.69 2.73
CA SER A 19 -22.34 1.78 1.77
C SER A 19 -21.53 2.93 2.36
N SER A 20 -21.80 3.32 3.60
CA SER A 20 -20.99 4.31 4.32
C SER A 20 -19.54 3.88 4.42
N PHE A 21 -19.29 2.63 4.80
CA PHE A 21 -17.92 2.14 4.99
C PHE A 21 -17.16 1.92 3.68
N LEU A 22 -17.86 1.65 2.57
CA LEU A 22 -17.29 1.69 1.23
C LEU A 22 -16.91 3.13 0.85
N LEU A 23 -17.80 4.11 1.05
CA LEU A 23 -17.52 5.51 0.74
C LEU A 23 -16.36 6.07 1.57
N THR A 24 -16.30 5.75 2.87
CA THR A 24 -15.21 6.23 3.73
C THR A 24 -13.88 5.52 3.44
N GLY A 25 -13.92 4.28 2.96
CA GLY A 25 -12.73 3.62 2.39
C GLY A 25 -12.21 4.33 1.15
N ALA A 26 -13.12 4.78 0.27
CA ALA A 26 -12.74 5.56 -0.90
C ALA A 26 -12.09 6.89 -0.51
N THR A 27 -12.71 7.64 0.39
CA THR A 27 -12.20 8.96 0.82
C THR A 27 -10.89 8.84 1.61
N ALA A 28 -10.70 7.79 2.41
CA ALA A 28 -9.46 7.55 3.15
C ALA A 28 -8.27 7.44 2.20
N LEU A 29 -8.40 6.69 1.10
CA LEU A 29 -7.33 6.56 0.10
C LEU A 29 -7.19 7.81 -0.78
N VAL A 30 -8.27 8.56 -1.02
CA VAL A 30 -8.16 9.88 -1.65
C VAL A 30 -7.32 10.82 -0.77
N PHE A 31 -7.56 10.86 0.54
CA PHE A 31 -6.74 11.61 1.49
C PHE A 31 -5.27 11.16 1.44
N GLU A 32 -5.01 9.86 1.48
CA GLU A 32 -3.66 9.31 1.42
C GLU A 32 -2.91 9.75 0.17
N VAL A 33 -3.54 9.63 -1.02
CA VAL A 33 -2.94 10.04 -2.30
C VAL A 33 -2.69 11.55 -2.34
N VAL A 34 -3.64 12.36 -1.88
CA VAL A 34 -3.51 13.82 -1.85
C VAL A 34 -2.43 14.26 -0.86
N TRP A 35 -2.44 13.72 0.36
CA TRP A 35 -1.43 14.04 1.38
C TRP A 35 -0.04 13.60 0.97
N THR A 36 0.09 12.43 0.37
CA THR A 36 1.36 11.97 -0.20
C THR A 36 1.89 12.99 -1.21
N ARG A 37 1.03 13.52 -2.08
CA ARG A 37 1.42 14.55 -3.05
C ARG A 37 1.90 15.84 -2.38
N PHE A 38 1.18 16.35 -1.39
CA PHE A 38 1.61 17.53 -0.64
C PHE A 38 2.97 17.32 0.05
N LEU A 39 3.14 16.15 0.67
CA LEU A 39 4.38 15.84 1.39
C LEU A 39 5.57 15.59 0.46
N LEU A 40 5.35 14.97 -0.69
CA LEU A 40 6.42 14.81 -1.68
C LEU A 40 6.91 16.14 -2.27
N LEU A 41 6.03 17.14 -2.36
CA LEU A 41 6.41 18.49 -2.78
C LEU A 41 7.29 19.21 -1.74
N SER A 42 7.09 18.90 -0.46
CA SER A 42 7.82 19.57 0.64
C SER A 42 9.03 18.78 1.15
N LEU A 43 8.97 17.45 1.14
CA LEU A 43 10.01 16.54 1.68
C LEU A 43 10.90 15.92 0.58
N GLY A 44 10.53 16.11 -0.70
CA GLY A 44 11.16 15.43 -1.82
C GLY A 44 10.61 14.03 -2.09
N ALA A 45 10.75 13.58 -3.33
CA ALA A 45 10.19 12.30 -3.81
C ALA A 45 11.10 11.11 -3.52
N THR A 46 11.49 10.91 -2.26
CA THR A 46 12.34 9.78 -1.87
C THR A 46 11.51 8.57 -1.41
N ALA A 47 12.05 7.36 -1.57
CA ALA A 47 11.41 6.15 -1.03
C ALA A 47 11.23 6.23 0.50
N VAL A 48 12.17 6.88 1.19
CA VAL A 48 12.10 7.12 2.64
C VAL A 48 10.91 8.01 2.99
N ALA A 49 10.68 9.08 2.23
CA ALA A 49 9.53 9.98 2.44
C ALA A 49 8.20 9.24 2.22
N VAL A 50 8.09 8.47 1.14
CA VAL A 50 6.89 7.63 0.87
C VAL A 50 6.66 6.63 1.98
N GLY A 51 7.70 5.87 2.37
CA GLY A 51 7.58 4.87 3.43
C GLY A 51 7.24 5.45 4.79
N ALA A 52 7.69 6.66 5.06
CA ALA A 52 7.35 7.36 6.29
C ALA A 52 5.91 7.87 6.30
N VAL A 53 5.39 8.35 5.17
CA VAL A 53 3.96 8.70 5.04
C VAL A 53 3.09 7.46 5.25
N LEU A 54 3.41 6.35 4.58
CA LEU A 54 2.72 5.07 4.76
C LEU A 54 2.83 4.57 6.21
N GLY A 55 4.02 4.65 6.79
CA GLY A 55 4.25 4.28 8.19
C GLY A 55 3.45 5.13 9.17
N ALA A 56 3.37 6.43 8.95
CA ALA A 56 2.56 7.36 9.75
C ALA A 56 1.06 7.08 9.60
N PHE A 57 0.60 6.85 8.38
CA PHE A 57 -0.78 6.52 8.07
C PHE A 57 -1.20 5.21 8.77
N MET A 58 -0.44 4.14 8.56
CA MET A 58 -0.69 2.84 9.20
C MET A 58 -0.49 2.89 10.72
N GLY A 59 0.50 3.65 11.20
CA GLY A 59 0.75 3.86 12.63
C GLY A 59 -0.40 4.59 13.33
N GLY A 60 -0.91 5.66 12.73
CA GLY A 60 -2.09 6.37 13.23
C GLY A 60 -3.32 5.45 13.27
N MET A 61 -3.56 4.70 12.20
CA MET A 61 -4.63 3.69 12.18
C MET A 61 -4.45 2.61 13.26
N ALA A 62 -3.21 2.18 13.53
CA ALA A 62 -2.93 1.21 14.59
C ALA A 62 -3.30 1.76 15.98
N VAL A 63 -2.94 3.03 16.24
CA VAL A 63 -3.34 3.72 17.49
C VAL A 63 -4.86 3.80 17.60
N GLY A 64 -5.55 4.19 16.53
CA GLY A 64 -7.01 4.26 16.49
C GLY A 64 -7.69 2.91 16.74
N ALA A 65 -7.23 1.87 16.06
CA ALA A 65 -7.72 0.51 16.25
C ALA A 65 -7.51 0.03 17.70
N PHE A 66 -6.35 0.30 18.29
CA PHE A 66 -6.04 -0.02 19.67
C PHE A 66 -6.95 0.73 20.67
N LEU A 67 -7.14 2.03 20.48
CA LEU A 67 -8.00 2.85 21.34
C LEU A 67 -9.47 2.39 21.26
N ALA A 68 -9.94 1.99 20.08
CA ALA A 68 -11.28 1.46 19.89
C ALA A 68 -11.55 0.20 20.72
N GLY A 69 -10.52 -0.61 21.04
CA GLY A 69 -10.64 -1.78 21.93
C GLY A 69 -10.74 -1.46 23.40
N ARG A 70 -10.58 -0.21 23.84
CA ARG A 70 -10.62 0.16 25.26
C ARG A 70 -12.03 0.17 25.82
N ARG A 71 -12.19 -0.27 27.07
CA ARG A 71 -13.51 -0.34 27.76
C ARG A 71 -14.29 0.96 27.74
N ARG A 72 -13.62 2.12 27.82
CA ARG A 72 -14.29 3.43 27.77
C ARG A 72 -14.99 3.65 26.43
N VAL A 73 -14.33 3.31 25.34
CA VAL A 73 -14.87 3.44 23.97
C VAL A 73 -15.93 2.36 23.70
N ALA A 74 -15.80 1.17 24.32
CA ALA A 74 -16.77 0.10 24.19
C ALA A 74 -18.17 0.45 24.76
N ARG A 75 -18.24 1.42 25.68
CA ARG A 75 -19.52 1.91 26.24
C ARG A 75 -20.25 2.89 25.35
N LEU A 76 -19.57 3.48 24.36
CA LEU A 76 -20.19 4.43 23.44
C LEU A 76 -21.07 3.69 22.43
N ASP A 77 -22.13 4.37 22.00
CA ASP A 77 -22.94 3.92 20.89
C ASP A 77 -22.06 3.78 19.64
N PRO A 78 -21.90 2.58 19.06
CA PRO A 78 -20.95 2.35 17.97
C PRO A 78 -21.34 3.07 16.68
N ILE A 79 -22.64 3.27 16.43
CA ILE A 79 -23.10 3.97 15.21
C ILE A 79 -22.78 5.46 15.32
N LEU A 80 -23.07 6.05 16.50
CA LEU A 80 -22.74 7.46 16.75
C LEU A 80 -21.22 7.67 16.80
N ALA A 81 -20.49 6.76 17.44
CA ALA A 81 -19.03 6.83 17.48
C ALA A 81 -18.43 6.79 16.05
N TYR A 82 -18.90 5.87 15.21
CA TYR A 82 -18.46 5.81 13.80
C TYR A 82 -18.82 7.09 13.04
N ALA A 83 -20.05 7.58 13.17
CA ALA A 83 -20.46 8.83 12.53
C ALA A 83 -19.56 10.02 12.92
N LEU A 84 -19.23 10.15 14.22
CA LEU A 84 -18.34 11.22 14.70
C LEU A 84 -16.89 11.05 14.21
N LEU A 85 -16.38 9.81 14.10
CA LEU A 85 -15.06 9.54 13.54
C LEU A 85 -14.97 9.99 12.08
N GLU A 86 -16.00 9.72 11.29
CA GLU A 86 -16.05 10.15 9.88
C GLU A 86 -16.23 11.68 9.75
N GLY A 87 -17.08 12.28 10.58
CA GLY A 87 -17.18 13.73 10.66
C GLY A 87 -15.85 14.39 11.03
N TRP A 88 -15.14 13.83 11.99
CA TRP A 88 -13.79 14.26 12.37
C TRP A 88 -12.80 14.14 11.21
N ALA A 89 -12.75 12.98 10.52
CA ALA A 89 -11.89 12.78 9.37
C ALA A 89 -12.17 13.80 8.25
N GLY A 90 -13.46 14.10 7.99
CA GLY A 90 -13.86 15.11 7.02
C GLY A 90 -13.41 16.51 7.40
N VAL A 91 -13.73 16.97 8.61
CA VAL A 91 -13.35 18.33 9.08
C VAL A 91 -11.84 18.48 9.17
N TYR A 92 -11.16 17.48 9.69
CA TYR A 92 -9.69 17.50 9.80
C TYR A 92 -9.03 17.46 8.41
N GLY A 93 -9.59 16.68 7.48
CA GLY A 93 -9.13 16.65 6.09
C GLY A 93 -9.15 18.02 5.43
N LEU A 94 -10.21 18.83 5.67
CA LEU A 94 -10.29 20.22 5.20
C LEU A 94 -9.19 21.12 5.78
N ALA A 95 -8.84 20.90 7.04
CA ALA A 95 -7.81 21.69 7.72
C ALA A 95 -6.37 21.28 7.31
N THR A 96 -6.15 20.06 6.81
CA THR A 96 -4.82 19.49 6.58
C THR A 96 -3.92 20.35 5.68
N PRO A 97 -4.35 20.92 4.53
CA PRO A 97 -3.47 21.74 3.69
C PRO A 97 -2.96 22.98 4.41
N PHE A 98 -3.79 23.57 5.26
CA PHE A 98 -3.40 24.71 6.08
C PHE A 98 -2.42 24.29 7.20
N LEU A 99 -2.71 23.18 7.87
CA LEU A 99 -1.85 22.64 8.93
C LEU A 99 -0.47 22.24 8.41
N LEU A 100 -0.39 21.63 7.23
CA LEU A 100 0.89 21.27 6.61
C LEU A 100 1.76 22.50 6.30
N ARG A 101 1.14 23.60 5.83
CA ARG A 101 1.87 24.88 5.61
C ARG A 101 2.40 25.48 6.92
N LEU A 102 1.64 25.37 8.02
CA LEU A 102 2.12 25.83 9.34
C LEU A 102 3.28 24.98 9.86
N GLY A 103 3.38 23.73 9.42
CA GLY A 103 4.47 22.81 9.78
C GLY A 103 5.73 22.99 8.94
N GLU A 104 5.74 23.87 7.93
CA GLU A 104 6.94 24.15 7.13
C GLU A 104 8.03 24.77 7.98
N THR A 105 9.23 24.20 7.92
CA THR A 105 10.40 24.63 8.68
C THR A 105 11.66 24.39 7.86
N SER A 106 12.72 25.14 8.16
CA SER A 106 14.02 24.99 7.49
C SER A 106 14.76 23.70 7.85
N SER A 107 14.32 22.97 8.90
CA SER A 107 14.89 21.69 9.29
C SER A 107 14.11 20.52 8.65
N PRO A 108 14.67 19.78 7.70
CA PRO A 108 13.97 18.65 7.04
C PRO A 108 13.51 17.56 8.04
N VAL A 109 14.31 17.29 9.08
CA VAL A 109 13.98 16.29 10.10
C VAL A 109 12.77 16.73 10.94
N LEU A 110 12.74 18.00 11.34
CA LEU A 110 11.62 18.55 12.09
C LEU A 110 10.35 18.62 11.22
N GLN A 111 10.47 19.07 9.98
CA GLN A 111 9.36 19.11 9.02
C GLN A 111 8.77 17.73 8.80
N PHE A 112 9.61 16.70 8.67
CA PHE A 112 9.20 15.31 8.56
C PHE A 112 8.42 14.84 9.79
N GLY A 113 8.96 15.07 10.99
CA GLY A 113 8.28 14.72 12.25
C GLY A 113 6.94 15.44 12.45
N LEU A 114 6.88 16.74 12.11
CA LEU A 114 5.64 17.52 12.16
C LEU A 114 4.62 17.04 11.14
N SER A 115 5.02 16.70 9.93
CA SER A 115 4.13 16.16 8.90
C SER A 115 3.46 14.86 9.36
N ILE A 116 4.25 13.94 9.97
CA ILE A 116 3.73 12.71 10.58
C ILE A 116 2.72 13.04 11.68
N ALA A 117 3.09 13.91 12.61
CA ALA A 117 2.24 14.28 13.74
C ALA A 117 0.93 14.93 13.28
N LEU A 118 0.97 15.72 12.21
CA LEU A 118 -0.19 16.38 11.63
C LEU A 118 -1.13 15.42 10.87
N LEU A 119 -0.65 14.29 10.37
CA LEU A 119 -1.52 13.29 9.72
C LEU A 119 -2.18 12.34 10.73
N MET A 120 -1.55 12.11 11.88
CA MET A 120 -2.03 11.13 12.86
C MET A 120 -3.46 11.37 13.36
N PRO A 121 -3.96 12.57 13.66
CA PRO A 121 -5.30 12.74 14.21
C PRO A 121 -6.42 12.25 13.29
N ALA A 122 -6.30 12.42 11.97
CA ALA A 122 -7.25 11.88 11.01
C ALA A 122 -7.14 10.36 10.91
N THR A 123 -5.92 9.84 10.77
CA THR A 123 -5.68 8.41 10.60
C THR A 123 -6.03 7.59 11.85
N ILE A 124 -5.91 8.16 13.05
CA ILE A 124 -6.44 7.57 14.30
C ILE A 124 -7.96 7.37 14.19
N GLY A 125 -8.69 8.37 13.71
CA GLY A 125 -10.14 8.25 13.47
C GLY A 125 -10.47 7.10 12.51
N MET A 126 -9.80 7.08 11.36
CA MET A 126 -9.99 6.05 10.32
C MET A 126 -9.69 4.64 10.85
N GLY A 127 -8.62 4.46 11.62
CA GLY A 127 -8.25 3.16 12.19
C GLY A 127 -9.23 2.63 13.24
N ALA A 128 -9.94 3.50 13.94
CA ALA A 128 -10.95 3.12 14.94
C ALA A 128 -12.25 2.64 14.28
N SER A 129 -12.55 3.00 13.04
CA SER A 129 -13.84 2.77 12.37
C SER A 129 -14.20 1.28 12.26
N LEU A 130 -13.29 0.40 11.81
CA LEU A 130 -13.56 -1.03 11.67
C LEU A 130 -13.88 -1.73 13.01
N PRO A 131 -13.08 -1.59 14.09
CA PRO A 131 -13.41 -2.18 15.38
C PRO A 131 -14.72 -1.66 15.99
N VAL A 132 -15.03 -0.38 15.78
CA VAL A 132 -16.28 0.25 16.23
C VAL A 132 -17.48 -0.36 15.51
N LEU A 133 -17.43 -0.48 14.17
CA LEU A 133 -18.49 -1.11 13.39
C LEU A 133 -18.63 -2.61 13.67
N ALA A 134 -17.53 -3.31 13.93
CA ALA A 134 -17.56 -4.72 14.32
C ALA A 134 -18.40 -4.96 15.59
N ARG A 135 -18.39 -4.02 16.55
CA ARG A 135 -19.26 -4.09 17.73
C ARG A 135 -20.73 -3.90 17.37
N ALA A 136 -21.04 -2.97 16.47
CA ALA A 136 -22.42 -2.75 16.03
C ALA A 136 -23.04 -4.00 15.40
N LEU A 137 -22.25 -4.72 14.58
CA LEU A 137 -22.70 -5.94 13.89
C LEU A 137 -22.62 -7.19 14.77
N GLY A 138 -21.77 -7.16 15.81
CA GLY A 138 -21.54 -8.28 16.71
C GLY A 138 -22.69 -8.62 17.65
N GLN A 139 -23.65 -7.72 17.82
CA GLN A 139 -24.83 -7.96 18.64
C GLN A 139 -25.73 -9.02 18.02
N GLY A 140 -25.82 -10.19 18.67
CA GLY A 140 -26.74 -11.27 18.29
C GLY A 140 -26.37 -12.05 17.03
N SER A 141 -25.20 -11.83 16.42
CA SER A 141 -24.77 -12.57 15.24
C SER A 141 -23.75 -13.66 15.57
N PRO A 142 -24.05 -14.94 15.31
CA PRO A 142 -23.06 -16.02 15.39
C PRO A 142 -21.99 -15.92 14.29
N TRP A 143 -22.18 -15.03 13.31
CA TRP A 143 -21.34 -14.89 12.12
C TRP A 143 -20.54 -13.58 12.09
N VAL A 144 -20.21 -13.04 13.24
CA VAL A 144 -19.50 -11.75 13.33
C VAL A 144 -18.24 -11.67 12.50
N ALA A 145 -17.44 -12.74 12.47
CA ALA A 145 -16.23 -12.80 11.65
C ALA A 145 -16.52 -12.65 10.15
N VAL A 146 -17.64 -13.21 9.68
CA VAL A 146 -18.11 -13.04 8.29
C VAL A 146 -18.52 -11.60 8.01
N ASP A 147 -19.27 -10.99 8.93
CA ASP A 147 -19.72 -9.61 8.77
C ASP A 147 -18.55 -8.62 8.82
N VAL A 148 -17.57 -8.84 9.71
CA VAL A 148 -16.31 -8.07 9.75
C VAL A 148 -15.51 -8.20 8.46
N GLY A 149 -15.38 -9.42 7.94
CA GLY A 149 -14.70 -9.64 6.67
C GLY A 149 -15.41 -8.96 5.49
N ARG A 150 -16.75 -8.96 5.47
CA ARG A 150 -17.52 -8.23 4.46
C ARG A 150 -17.39 -6.71 4.59
N LEU A 151 -17.38 -6.18 5.82
CA LEU A 151 -17.07 -4.77 6.06
C LEU A 151 -15.69 -4.41 5.55
N TYR A 152 -14.69 -5.21 5.93
CA TYR A 152 -13.31 -4.99 5.46
C TYR A 152 -13.22 -5.05 3.93
N ALA A 153 -13.90 -6.02 3.29
CA ALA A 153 -13.96 -6.10 1.83
C ALA A 153 -14.64 -4.86 1.21
N ALA A 154 -15.74 -4.37 1.80
CA ALA A 154 -16.43 -3.17 1.31
C ALA A 154 -15.57 -1.92 1.44
N ASN A 155 -14.92 -1.73 2.59
CA ASN A 155 -13.99 -0.61 2.80
C ASN A 155 -12.82 -0.65 1.82
N THR A 156 -12.19 -1.82 1.66
CA THR A 156 -11.06 -1.99 0.73
C THR A 156 -11.51 -1.85 -0.74
N ALA A 157 -12.74 -2.27 -1.09
CA ALA A 157 -13.31 -2.00 -2.41
C ALA A 157 -13.49 -0.50 -2.65
N GLY A 158 -13.94 0.25 -1.63
CA GLY A 158 -13.94 1.71 -1.67
C GLY A 158 -12.53 2.27 -1.87
N ALA A 159 -11.56 1.74 -1.14
CA ALA A 159 -10.15 2.11 -1.27
C ALA A 159 -9.56 1.85 -2.68
N VAL A 160 -10.11 0.90 -3.45
CA VAL A 160 -9.80 0.72 -4.88
C VAL A 160 -10.39 1.86 -5.72
N LEU A 161 -11.68 2.15 -5.52
CA LEU A 161 -12.42 3.08 -6.35
C LEU A 161 -12.01 4.54 -6.13
N GLY A 162 -11.67 4.91 -4.88
CA GLY A 162 -11.30 6.27 -4.51
C GLY A 162 -10.11 6.83 -5.30
N PRO A 163 -8.94 6.22 -5.24
CA PRO A 163 -7.77 6.66 -6.00
C PRO A 163 -7.98 6.65 -7.52
N LEU A 164 -8.67 5.65 -8.06
CA LEU A 164 -9.02 5.62 -9.48
C LEU A 164 -9.87 6.82 -9.88
N ALA A 165 -10.93 7.11 -9.12
CA ALA A 165 -11.77 8.27 -9.37
C ALA A 165 -11.00 9.59 -9.18
N ALA A 166 -10.15 9.67 -8.14
CA ALA A 166 -9.36 10.86 -7.88
C ALA A 166 -8.37 11.16 -9.00
N VAL A 167 -7.57 10.18 -9.38
CA VAL A 167 -6.44 10.41 -10.30
C VAL A 167 -6.89 10.49 -11.76
N PHE A 168 -7.83 9.63 -12.19
CA PHE A 168 -8.28 9.60 -13.59
C PHE A 168 -9.38 10.59 -13.91
N TRP A 169 -10.12 11.07 -12.91
CA TRP A 169 -11.24 11.98 -13.16
C TRP A 169 -11.18 13.28 -12.35
N LEU A 170 -11.04 13.23 -11.01
CA LEU A 170 -11.12 14.45 -10.20
C LEU A 170 -9.90 15.36 -10.40
N PHE A 171 -8.67 14.84 -10.35
CA PHE A 171 -7.47 15.67 -10.50
C PHE A 171 -7.42 16.44 -11.83
N PRO A 172 -7.70 15.80 -12.99
CA PRO A 172 -7.69 16.52 -14.26
C PRO A 172 -8.77 17.61 -14.38
N HIS A 173 -9.94 17.43 -13.72
CA HIS A 173 -11.07 18.33 -13.89
C HIS A 173 -11.15 19.42 -12.82
N ILE A 174 -10.85 19.11 -11.57
CA ILE A 174 -11.02 20.04 -10.44
C ILE A 174 -9.74 20.27 -9.63
N GLY A 175 -8.66 19.55 -9.93
CA GLY A 175 -7.37 19.71 -9.24
C GLY A 175 -7.31 19.01 -7.87
N LEU A 176 -6.11 19.07 -7.28
CA LEU A 176 -5.77 18.31 -6.07
C LEU A 176 -6.53 18.79 -4.82
N LEU A 177 -6.60 20.11 -4.62
CA LEU A 177 -7.23 20.70 -3.43
C LEU A 177 -8.74 20.48 -3.42
N GLN A 178 -9.41 20.68 -4.56
CA GLN A 178 -10.85 20.48 -4.67
C GLN A 178 -11.22 19.01 -4.52
N THR A 179 -10.37 18.09 -4.98
CA THR A 179 -10.54 16.65 -4.74
C THR A 179 -10.53 16.32 -3.24
N LEU A 180 -9.61 16.94 -2.48
CA LEU A 180 -9.60 16.82 -1.03
C LEU A 180 -10.91 17.32 -0.40
N HIS A 181 -11.43 18.47 -0.87
CA HIS A 181 -12.70 19.03 -0.39
C HIS A 181 -13.88 18.11 -0.69
N VAL A 182 -13.91 17.48 -1.87
CA VAL A 182 -14.95 16.49 -2.23
C VAL A 182 -14.88 15.28 -1.28
N ALA A 183 -13.70 14.72 -1.04
CA ALA A 183 -13.54 13.61 -0.11
C ALA A 183 -13.99 13.97 1.31
N ALA A 184 -13.62 15.16 1.78
CA ALA A 184 -14.03 15.67 3.08
C ALA A 184 -15.55 15.86 3.18
N ALA A 185 -16.18 16.42 2.13
CA ALA A 185 -17.64 16.59 2.06
C ALA A 185 -18.36 15.22 2.12
N VAL A 186 -17.86 14.20 1.44
CA VAL A 186 -18.41 12.83 1.51
C VAL A 186 -18.39 12.31 2.94
N ASN A 187 -17.28 12.47 3.68
CA ASN A 187 -17.19 12.03 5.08
C ASN A 187 -18.17 12.78 6.00
N VAL A 188 -18.31 14.09 5.82
CA VAL A 188 -19.30 14.89 6.56
C VAL A 188 -20.74 14.46 6.23
N LEU A 189 -21.04 14.18 4.96
CA LEU A 189 -22.35 13.67 4.54
C LEU A 189 -22.65 12.29 5.13
N VAL A 190 -21.66 11.39 5.18
CA VAL A 190 -21.79 10.10 5.85
C VAL A 190 -22.07 10.28 7.34
N CYS A 191 -21.37 11.18 8.01
CA CYS A 191 -21.63 11.54 9.41
C CYS A 191 -23.08 11.98 9.60
N LEU A 192 -23.54 12.97 8.82
CA LEU A 192 -24.89 13.50 8.90
C LEU A 192 -25.95 12.43 8.63
N ALA A 193 -25.76 11.62 7.57
CA ALA A 193 -26.68 10.55 7.22
C ALA A 193 -26.85 9.53 8.35
N LEU A 194 -25.74 9.13 9.00
CA LEU A 194 -25.77 8.19 10.12
C LEU A 194 -26.41 8.81 11.37
N VAL A 195 -26.11 10.06 11.72
CA VAL A 195 -26.70 10.75 12.86
C VAL A 195 -28.21 10.90 12.70
N VAL A 196 -28.66 11.36 11.54
CA VAL A 196 -30.10 11.53 11.24
C VAL A 196 -30.84 10.20 11.24
N SER A 197 -30.23 9.16 10.68
CA SER A 197 -30.84 7.84 10.57
C SER A 197 -30.74 7.02 11.87
N ARG A 198 -29.94 7.47 12.87
CA ARG A 198 -29.60 6.71 14.07
C ARG A 198 -30.82 6.13 14.79
N ARG A 199 -31.79 6.99 15.08
CA ARG A 199 -33.00 6.60 15.85
C ARG A 199 -33.98 5.76 15.06
N ARG A 200 -33.98 5.85 13.72
CA ARG A 200 -34.97 5.19 12.83
C ARG A 200 -34.50 3.81 12.38
N LEU A 201 -33.19 3.64 12.10
CA LEU A 201 -32.65 2.45 11.44
C LEU A 201 -31.86 1.54 12.37
N PHE A 202 -31.51 2.01 13.57
CA PHE A 202 -30.64 1.25 14.46
C PHE A 202 -31.28 1.08 15.85
N PRO A 203 -31.17 -0.12 16.45
CA PRO A 203 -31.70 -0.36 17.79
C PRO A 203 -31.00 0.52 18.83
N PRO A 204 -31.66 0.83 19.97
CA PRO A 204 -31.03 1.52 21.08
C PRO A 204 -29.78 0.77 21.55
N TRP A 205 -28.69 1.51 21.75
CA TRP A 205 -27.47 0.91 22.33
C TRP A 205 -27.59 0.79 23.83
N SER A 206 -27.45 -0.42 24.37
CA SER A 206 -27.36 -0.68 25.79
C SER A 206 -25.99 -1.27 26.13
N ALA A 207 -25.21 -0.55 26.92
CA ALA A 207 -23.90 -1.02 27.38
C ALA A 207 -24.00 -2.29 28.28
N SER A 208 -25.21 -2.57 28.81
CA SER A 208 -25.50 -3.78 29.61
C SER A 208 -25.68 -5.04 28.80
N GLN A 209 -25.86 -4.94 27.46
CA GLN A 209 -25.97 -6.10 26.56
C GLN A 209 -24.62 -6.72 26.19
N ALA A 210 -23.51 -6.16 26.66
CA ALA A 210 -22.23 -6.83 26.66
C ALA A 210 -22.31 -8.05 27.59
N THR A 211 -22.82 -9.16 27.04
CA THR A 211 -22.92 -10.52 27.61
C THR A 211 -23.34 -10.60 29.08
N PRO A 212 -24.64 -10.82 29.39
CA PRO A 212 -25.06 -11.22 30.75
C PRO A 212 -24.42 -12.57 31.06
N GLY A 213 -23.57 -12.63 32.07
CA GLY A 213 -22.96 -13.87 32.57
C GLY A 213 -21.52 -14.16 32.15
N ALA A 214 -20.83 -13.27 31.43
CA ALA A 214 -19.40 -13.39 31.23
C ALA A 214 -18.67 -13.26 32.58
N ARG A 215 -18.03 -14.35 33.02
CA ARG A 215 -17.08 -14.29 34.14
C ARG A 215 -16.08 -13.15 33.88
N PRO A 216 -15.59 -12.45 34.89
CA PRO A 216 -14.54 -11.45 34.71
C PRO A 216 -13.37 -12.14 34.01
N GLY A 217 -13.24 -11.90 32.70
CA GLY A 217 -12.09 -12.36 31.92
C GLY A 217 -10.81 -11.67 32.37
N PRO A 218 -9.63 -12.11 31.92
CA PRO A 218 -8.36 -11.46 32.21
C PRO A 218 -8.44 -9.96 31.93
N ALA A 219 -7.67 -9.18 32.69
CA ALA A 219 -7.66 -7.72 32.57
C ALA A 219 -7.58 -7.28 31.09
N PRO A 220 -8.35 -6.25 30.67
CA PRO A 220 -8.30 -5.77 29.29
C PRO A 220 -6.86 -5.42 28.91
N GLY A 221 -6.41 -5.94 27.79
CA GLY A 221 -5.07 -5.67 27.29
C GLY A 221 -4.08 -6.82 27.42
N THR A 222 -4.32 -7.85 28.24
CA THR A 222 -3.40 -9.00 28.31
C THR A 222 -3.77 -10.06 27.26
N PRO A 223 -2.87 -10.38 26.30
CA PRO A 223 -3.09 -11.48 25.38
C PRO A 223 -3.17 -12.82 26.13
N GLY A 224 -4.18 -13.65 25.85
CA GLY A 224 -4.15 -15.03 26.30
C GLY A 224 -3.11 -15.85 25.52
N PRO A 225 -2.63 -16.97 26.06
CA PRO A 225 -1.63 -17.82 25.38
C PRO A 225 -2.05 -18.26 23.98
N GLY A 226 -3.36 -18.36 23.70
CA GLY A 226 -3.90 -18.71 22.37
C GLY A 226 -3.97 -17.54 21.39
N ASP A 227 -3.93 -16.27 21.84
CA ASP A 227 -4.00 -15.11 20.96
C ASP A 227 -2.66 -14.79 20.30
N ILE A 228 -1.56 -15.03 21.01
CA ILE A 228 -0.21 -14.62 20.58
C ILE A 228 0.12 -15.12 19.16
N PRO A 229 -0.12 -16.39 18.79
CA PRO A 229 0.18 -16.85 17.43
C PRO A 229 -0.59 -16.09 16.35
N LEU A 230 -1.87 -15.74 16.59
CA LEU A 230 -2.68 -14.97 15.64
C LEU A 230 -2.20 -13.52 15.51
N LEU A 231 -1.84 -12.89 16.63
CA LEU A 231 -1.29 -11.53 16.63
C LEU A 231 0.03 -11.47 15.87
N VAL A 232 0.92 -12.46 16.08
CA VAL A 232 2.20 -12.55 15.35
C VAL A 232 1.96 -12.76 13.86
N VAL A 233 1.06 -13.69 13.47
CA VAL A 233 0.73 -13.92 12.06
C VAL A 233 0.21 -12.66 11.40
N LEU A 234 -0.71 -11.91 12.07
CA LEU A 234 -1.27 -10.70 11.51
C LEU A 234 -0.25 -9.55 11.47
N ALA A 235 0.61 -9.40 12.47
CA ALA A 235 1.70 -8.43 12.42
C ALA A 235 2.67 -8.72 11.25
N VAL A 236 3.07 -9.97 11.09
CA VAL A 236 3.96 -10.38 9.98
C VAL A 236 3.26 -10.24 8.63
N SER A 237 1.95 -10.56 8.55
CA SER A 237 1.20 -10.37 7.30
C SER A 237 1.10 -8.90 6.91
N GLY A 238 0.89 -8.00 7.86
CA GLY A 238 0.89 -6.56 7.62
C GLY A 238 2.27 -6.06 7.17
N ALA A 239 3.34 -6.51 7.84
CA ALA A 239 4.69 -6.16 7.45
C ALA A 239 5.05 -6.64 6.04
N ALA A 240 4.70 -7.89 5.72
CA ALA A 240 4.91 -8.45 4.39
C ALA A 240 4.08 -7.73 3.32
N ALA A 241 2.81 -7.38 3.62
CA ALA A 241 1.95 -6.64 2.71
C ALA A 241 2.56 -5.31 2.28
N MET A 242 3.04 -4.51 3.25
CA MET A 242 3.66 -3.22 2.97
C MET A 242 5.04 -3.36 2.31
N ALA A 243 5.84 -4.35 2.71
CA ALA A 243 7.11 -4.62 2.05
C ALA A 243 6.92 -5.02 0.58
N TYR A 244 5.90 -5.83 0.27
CA TYR A 244 5.55 -6.17 -1.12
C TYR A 244 5.05 -4.95 -1.88
N GLU A 245 4.13 -4.17 -1.31
CA GLU A 245 3.57 -2.99 -1.94
C GLU A 245 4.67 -2.00 -2.36
N VAL A 246 5.58 -1.66 -1.44
CA VAL A 246 6.70 -0.76 -1.73
C VAL A 246 7.66 -1.35 -2.76
N ALA A 247 7.94 -2.65 -2.67
CA ALA A 247 8.81 -3.35 -3.63
C ALA A 247 8.17 -3.44 -5.03
N TRP A 248 6.88 -3.79 -5.12
CA TRP A 248 6.14 -3.87 -6.39
C TRP A 248 5.97 -2.50 -7.04
N THR A 249 5.78 -1.44 -6.25
CA THR A 249 5.77 -0.07 -6.77
C THR A 249 7.08 0.22 -7.51
N ARG A 250 8.21 -0.18 -6.95
CA ARG A 250 9.52 0.00 -7.59
C ARG A 250 9.65 -0.85 -8.87
N VAL A 251 9.24 -2.12 -8.83
CA VAL A 251 9.28 -3.03 -10.00
C VAL A 251 8.39 -2.50 -11.13
N LEU A 252 7.15 -2.15 -10.82
CA LEU A 252 6.18 -1.75 -11.83
C LEU A 252 6.43 -0.33 -12.35
N SER A 253 7.10 0.54 -11.59
CA SER A 253 7.51 1.85 -12.08
C SER A 253 8.52 1.75 -13.24
N LEU A 254 9.32 0.68 -13.29
CA LEU A 254 10.20 0.40 -14.43
C LEU A 254 9.43 0.04 -15.72
N ALA A 255 8.22 -0.50 -15.61
CA ALA A 255 7.39 -0.92 -16.73
C ALA A 255 6.28 0.08 -17.08
N PHE A 256 5.74 0.82 -16.08
CA PHE A 256 4.58 1.72 -16.25
C PHE A 256 4.92 3.20 -16.13
N ALA A 257 6.19 3.54 -15.95
CA ALA A 257 6.73 4.83 -15.50
C ALA A 257 6.38 5.18 -14.03
N SER A 258 7.14 6.12 -13.47
CA SER A 258 6.91 6.69 -12.12
C SER A 258 5.82 7.78 -12.17
N SER A 259 4.72 7.53 -12.89
CA SER A 259 3.61 8.46 -13.02
C SER A 259 2.57 8.24 -11.92
N VAL A 260 1.73 9.28 -11.66
CA VAL A 260 0.58 9.15 -10.74
C VAL A 260 -0.35 8.04 -11.17
N TYR A 261 -0.58 7.94 -12.48
CA TYR A 261 -1.46 6.92 -13.09
C TYR A 261 -0.93 5.52 -12.83
N GLY A 262 0.37 5.28 -13.10
CA GLY A 262 1.02 3.99 -12.86
C GLY A 262 0.94 3.56 -11.39
N VAL A 263 1.29 4.46 -10.45
CA VAL A 263 1.20 4.19 -9.00
C VAL A 263 -0.24 3.90 -8.58
N THR A 264 -1.21 4.66 -9.08
CA THR A 264 -2.63 4.44 -8.76
C THR A 264 -3.15 3.11 -9.29
N ILE A 265 -2.76 2.71 -10.50
CA ILE A 265 -3.11 1.41 -11.08
C ILE A 265 -2.56 0.27 -10.21
N MET A 266 -1.30 0.36 -9.80
CA MET A 266 -0.63 -0.63 -8.95
C MET A 266 -1.32 -0.76 -7.59
N LEU A 267 -1.54 0.38 -6.91
CA LEU A 267 -2.22 0.42 -5.62
C LEU A 267 -3.63 -0.16 -5.71
N SER A 268 -4.39 0.23 -6.75
CA SER A 268 -5.74 -0.27 -6.97
C SER A 268 -5.77 -1.78 -7.27
N ALA A 269 -4.82 -2.31 -8.03
CA ALA A 269 -4.69 -3.74 -8.29
C ALA A 269 -4.38 -4.54 -7.01
N PHE A 270 -3.48 -4.05 -6.18
CA PHE A 270 -3.15 -4.65 -4.89
C PHE A 270 -4.36 -4.67 -3.94
N LEU A 271 -5.01 -3.52 -3.77
CA LEU A 271 -6.19 -3.39 -2.92
C LEU A 271 -7.38 -4.22 -3.43
N ALA A 272 -7.55 -4.36 -4.75
CA ALA A 272 -8.55 -5.25 -5.34
C ALA A 272 -8.30 -6.71 -4.94
N GLY A 273 -7.03 -7.14 -4.89
CA GLY A 273 -6.65 -8.45 -4.36
C GLY A 273 -7.00 -8.63 -2.88
N LEU A 274 -6.72 -7.63 -2.04
CA LEU A 274 -7.08 -7.65 -0.61
C LEU A 274 -8.60 -7.70 -0.41
N ALA A 275 -9.35 -6.85 -1.13
CA ALA A 275 -10.81 -6.83 -1.07
C ALA A 275 -11.42 -8.16 -1.53
N GLY A 276 -10.96 -8.68 -2.66
CA GLY A 276 -11.39 -9.98 -3.21
C GLY A 276 -11.08 -11.14 -2.26
N GLY A 277 -9.89 -11.16 -1.66
CA GLY A 277 -9.48 -12.16 -0.67
C GLY A 277 -10.37 -12.14 0.58
N SER A 278 -10.66 -10.96 1.11
CA SER A 278 -11.54 -10.82 2.27
C SER A 278 -12.99 -11.22 1.95
N ALA A 279 -13.50 -10.83 0.79
CA ALA A 279 -14.83 -11.22 0.32
C ALA A 279 -14.93 -12.74 0.12
N TRP A 280 -13.94 -13.34 -0.55
CA TRP A 280 -13.85 -14.79 -0.75
C TRP A 280 -13.80 -15.54 0.57
N ALA A 281 -12.94 -15.15 1.51
CA ALA A 281 -12.82 -15.77 2.83
C ALA A 281 -14.14 -15.70 3.60
N SER A 282 -14.80 -14.54 3.59
CA SER A 282 -16.10 -14.35 4.24
C SER A 282 -17.19 -15.25 3.65
N ALA A 283 -17.21 -15.40 2.31
CA ALA A 283 -18.14 -16.31 1.64
C ALA A 283 -17.82 -17.77 1.95
N ALA A 284 -16.55 -18.16 1.98
CA ALA A 284 -16.11 -19.53 2.30
C ALA A 284 -16.48 -19.90 3.75
N LEU A 285 -16.21 -19.03 4.72
CA LEU A 285 -16.58 -19.23 6.13
C LEU A 285 -18.10 -19.42 6.29
N ARG A 286 -18.90 -18.61 5.61
CA ARG A 286 -20.37 -18.73 5.65
C ARG A 286 -20.87 -20.04 5.06
N ARG A 287 -20.25 -20.52 3.96
CA ARG A 287 -20.62 -21.81 3.33
C ARG A 287 -20.21 -22.99 4.19
N ALA A 288 -19.00 -22.95 4.75
CA ALA A 288 -18.47 -24.03 5.58
C ALA A 288 -19.23 -24.21 6.90
N ARG A 289 -19.90 -23.16 7.40
CA ARG A 289 -20.61 -23.15 8.70
C ARG A 289 -19.75 -23.61 9.87
N GLN A 290 -18.46 -23.54 9.74
CA GLN A 290 -17.47 -23.93 10.75
C GLN A 290 -16.42 -22.83 10.91
N PRO A 291 -15.93 -22.61 12.13
CA PRO A 291 -14.84 -21.68 12.37
C PRO A 291 -13.54 -22.17 11.71
N ALA A 292 -12.67 -21.24 11.38
CA ALA A 292 -11.36 -21.58 10.86
C ALA A 292 -10.42 -22.09 11.95
N SER A 293 -9.33 -22.72 11.54
CA SER A 293 -8.27 -23.21 12.41
C SER A 293 -6.98 -22.40 12.24
N PHE A 294 -6.07 -22.51 13.20
CA PHE A 294 -4.69 -22.00 13.06
C PHE A 294 -4.00 -22.53 11.80
N ARG A 295 -4.30 -23.76 11.41
CA ARG A 295 -3.79 -24.36 10.18
C ARG A 295 -4.24 -23.57 8.94
N THR A 296 -5.51 -23.17 8.87
CA THR A 296 -6.04 -22.37 7.75
C THR A 296 -5.35 -21.02 7.67
N VAL A 297 -5.20 -20.32 8.81
CA VAL A 297 -4.49 -19.03 8.89
C VAL A 297 -3.04 -19.17 8.42
N SER A 298 -2.34 -20.23 8.87
CA SER A 298 -0.95 -20.47 8.48
C SER A 298 -0.80 -20.77 6.99
N TRP A 299 -1.70 -21.57 6.38
CA TRP A 299 -1.65 -21.83 4.95
C TRP A 299 -1.93 -20.60 4.08
N LEU A 300 -2.78 -19.68 4.54
CA LEU A 300 -2.95 -18.40 3.87
C LEU A 300 -1.66 -17.57 3.91
N LEU A 301 -0.94 -17.58 5.04
CA LEU A 301 0.34 -16.88 5.14
C LEU A 301 1.42 -17.55 4.26
N VAL A 302 1.42 -18.89 4.13
CA VAL A 302 2.25 -19.61 3.16
C VAL A 302 1.92 -19.17 1.73
N GLY A 303 0.63 -19.14 1.37
CA GLY A 303 0.19 -18.68 0.06
C GLY A 303 0.63 -17.23 -0.24
N ALA A 304 0.53 -16.34 0.75
CA ALA A 304 1.00 -14.96 0.62
C ALA A 304 2.52 -14.89 0.39
N ALA A 305 3.30 -15.68 1.14
CA ALA A 305 4.75 -15.74 1.00
C ALA A 305 5.20 -16.28 -0.36
N LEU A 306 4.58 -17.36 -0.81
CA LEU A 306 4.89 -17.95 -2.13
C LEU A 306 4.44 -17.04 -3.27
N GLY A 307 3.26 -16.42 -3.17
CA GLY A 307 2.79 -15.44 -4.15
C GLY A 307 3.73 -14.23 -4.26
N GLY A 308 4.19 -13.72 -3.11
CA GLY A 308 5.20 -12.66 -3.07
C GLY A 308 6.50 -13.08 -3.77
N TYR A 309 7.02 -14.26 -3.47
CA TYR A 309 8.24 -14.75 -4.11
C TYR A 309 8.09 -14.96 -5.64
N VAL A 310 6.99 -15.56 -6.06
CA VAL A 310 6.69 -15.81 -7.50
C VAL A 310 6.52 -14.50 -8.26
N SER A 311 6.16 -13.40 -7.61
CA SER A 311 6.09 -12.10 -8.26
C SER A 311 7.45 -11.62 -8.82
N LEU A 312 8.58 -12.09 -8.28
CA LEU A 312 9.92 -11.72 -8.78
C LEU A 312 10.19 -12.20 -10.22
N PRO A 313 10.11 -13.51 -10.54
CA PRO A 313 10.32 -13.96 -11.92
C PRO A 313 9.23 -13.41 -12.86
N VAL A 314 7.99 -13.23 -12.40
CA VAL A 314 6.93 -12.59 -13.20
C VAL A 314 7.29 -11.13 -13.51
N GLY A 315 7.75 -10.37 -12.50
CA GLY A 315 8.24 -9.01 -12.68
C GLY A 315 9.36 -8.93 -13.71
N HIS A 316 10.34 -9.82 -13.63
CA HIS A 316 11.44 -9.87 -14.60
C HIS A 316 10.99 -10.23 -16.03
N ALA A 317 9.83 -10.86 -16.21
CA ALA A 317 9.26 -11.18 -17.50
C ALA A 317 8.45 -10.00 -18.11
N LEU A 318 8.21 -8.91 -17.40
CA LEU A 318 7.37 -7.79 -17.87
C LEU A 318 7.79 -7.19 -19.22
N PRO A 319 9.09 -7.02 -19.55
CA PRO A 319 9.48 -6.56 -20.89
C PRO A 319 9.04 -7.51 -22.00
N ARG A 320 9.06 -8.84 -21.75
CA ARG A 320 8.57 -9.85 -22.70
C ARG A 320 7.05 -9.83 -22.82
N VAL A 321 6.34 -9.59 -21.70
CA VAL A 321 4.89 -9.41 -21.69
C VAL A 321 4.50 -8.17 -22.48
N PHE A 322 5.25 -7.06 -22.31
CA PHE A 322 5.07 -5.86 -23.13
C PHE A 322 5.24 -6.16 -24.61
N LEU A 323 6.33 -6.82 -24.99
CA LEU A 323 6.58 -7.21 -26.37
C LEU A 323 5.43 -8.06 -26.97
N ALA A 324 4.88 -8.99 -26.19
CA ALA A 324 3.77 -9.86 -26.62
C ALA A 324 2.45 -9.10 -26.80
N LEU A 325 2.24 -8.02 -26.04
CA LEU A 325 1.00 -7.23 -26.03
C LEU A 325 1.13 -5.92 -26.83
N HIS A 326 2.31 -5.59 -27.34
CA HIS A 326 2.62 -4.31 -27.97
C HIS A 326 1.58 -3.89 -29.03
N GLY A 327 1.29 -4.74 -29.99
CA GLY A 327 0.33 -4.43 -31.07
C GLY A 327 -1.12 -4.22 -30.60
N SER A 328 -1.46 -4.64 -29.38
CA SER A 328 -2.81 -4.43 -28.79
C SER A 328 -2.88 -3.21 -27.87
N THR A 329 -1.75 -2.61 -27.51
CA THR A 329 -1.68 -1.49 -26.56
C THR A 329 -1.37 -0.15 -27.22
N THR A 330 -1.02 -0.15 -28.49
CA THR A 330 -0.71 1.06 -29.28
C THR A 330 -1.98 1.77 -29.70
N GLY A 331 -1.96 3.11 -29.67
CA GLY A 331 -3.03 3.97 -30.20
C GLY A 331 -4.27 4.18 -29.32
N GLN A 332 -4.41 3.51 -28.16
CA GLN A 332 -5.57 3.68 -27.27
C GLN A 332 -5.16 3.71 -25.78
N GLU A 333 -5.21 4.87 -25.17
CA GLU A 333 -4.85 5.06 -23.74
C GLU A 333 -5.66 4.17 -22.79
N ALA A 334 -6.97 4.01 -23.02
CA ALA A 334 -7.82 3.16 -22.20
C ALA A 334 -7.40 1.69 -22.22
N THR A 335 -7.00 1.19 -23.39
CA THR A 335 -6.48 -0.17 -23.57
C THR A 335 -5.14 -0.33 -22.84
N LEU A 336 -4.26 0.67 -22.96
CA LEU A 336 -2.97 0.68 -22.26
C LEU A 336 -3.15 0.62 -20.74
N PHE A 337 -3.98 1.49 -20.15
CA PHE A 337 -4.23 1.50 -18.69
C PHE A 337 -4.92 0.24 -18.20
N THR A 338 -5.87 -0.31 -18.98
CA THR A 338 -6.51 -1.59 -18.67
C THR A 338 -5.50 -2.73 -18.67
N THR A 339 -4.62 -2.77 -19.67
CA THR A 339 -3.56 -3.78 -19.75
C THR A 339 -2.58 -3.66 -18.59
N GLN A 340 -2.16 -2.44 -18.23
CA GLN A 340 -1.32 -2.21 -17.04
C GLN A 340 -1.98 -2.69 -15.76
N PHE A 341 -3.29 -2.44 -15.59
CA PHE A 341 -4.05 -2.92 -14.44
C PHE A 341 -4.09 -4.45 -14.38
N VAL A 342 -4.39 -5.11 -15.49
CA VAL A 342 -4.43 -6.58 -15.57
C VAL A 342 -3.05 -7.19 -15.28
N VAL A 343 -1.99 -6.63 -15.85
CA VAL A 343 -0.62 -7.10 -15.62
C VAL A 343 -0.21 -6.92 -14.15
N ALA A 344 -0.50 -5.75 -13.56
CA ALA A 344 -0.26 -5.51 -12.14
C ALA A 344 -1.06 -6.47 -11.26
N ALA A 345 -2.34 -6.68 -11.59
CA ALA A 345 -3.20 -7.61 -10.86
C ALA A 345 -2.66 -9.04 -10.92
N LEU A 346 -2.29 -9.54 -12.09
CA LEU A 346 -1.74 -10.90 -12.24
C LEU A 346 -0.46 -11.10 -11.41
N LEU A 347 0.40 -10.08 -11.32
CA LEU A 347 1.61 -10.12 -10.51
C LEU A 347 1.31 -10.14 -9.01
N MET A 348 0.34 -9.33 -8.56
CA MET A 348 0.09 -9.07 -7.13
C MET A 348 -0.99 -9.97 -6.53
N LEU A 349 -2.01 -10.38 -7.31
CA LEU A 349 -3.20 -11.11 -6.83
C LEU A 349 -2.89 -12.36 -6.00
N PRO A 350 -1.94 -13.24 -6.38
CA PRO A 350 -1.70 -14.48 -5.61
C PRO A 350 -1.37 -14.20 -4.14
N SER A 351 -0.55 -13.18 -3.88
CA SER A 351 -0.20 -12.76 -2.52
C SER A 351 -1.32 -11.94 -1.87
N ALA A 352 -1.86 -10.95 -2.59
CA ALA A 352 -2.84 -10.00 -2.07
C ALA A 352 -4.14 -10.68 -1.63
N VAL A 353 -4.65 -11.67 -2.38
CA VAL A 353 -5.84 -12.44 -2.00
C VAL A 353 -5.62 -13.21 -0.71
N CYS A 354 -4.47 -13.85 -0.54
CA CYS A 354 -4.13 -14.55 0.69
C CYS A 354 -4.03 -13.58 1.88
N LEU A 355 -3.38 -12.43 1.71
CA LEU A 355 -3.23 -11.39 2.74
C LEU A 355 -4.60 -10.81 3.14
N GLY A 356 -5.47 -10.51 2.16
CA GLY A 356 -6.82 -10.00 2.42
C GLY A 356 -7.72 -10.99 3.15
N ALA A 357 -7.52 -12.29 2.94
CA ALA A 357 -8.27 -13.35 3.61
C ALA A 357 -7.87 -13.55 5.09
N LEU A 358 -6.67 -13.12 5.49
CA LEU A 358 -6.12 -13.43 6.82
C LEU A 358 -6.95 -12.83 7.96
N LEU A 359 -7.37 -11.57 7.87
CA LEU A 359 -8.13 -10.91 8.95
C LEU A 359 -9.47 -11.59 9.23
N PRO A 360 -10.38 -11.82 8.25
CA PRO A 360 -11.64 -12.52 8.51
C PRO A 360 -11.44 -13.97 8.96
N VAL A 361 -10.46 -14.68 8.43
CA VAL A 361 -10.16 -16.06 8.83
C VAL A 361 -9.61 -16.11 10.25
N ALA A 362 -8.66 -15.25 10.61
CA ALA A 362 -8.14 -15.15 11.98
C ALA A 362 -9.21 -14.74 12.98
N ALA A 363 -10.12 -13.84 12.60
CA ALA A 363 -11.26 -13.44 13.42
C ALA A 363 -12.24 -14.60 13.70
N SER A 364 -12.32 -15.60 12.83
CA SER A 364 -13.21 -16.75 12.98
C SER A 364 -12.62 -17.90 13.82
N VAL A 365 -11.30 -17.92 14.09
CA VAL A 365 -10.66 -18.97 14.90
C VAL A 365 -11.25 -18.95 16.32
N PRO A 366 -11.74 -20.07 16.89
CA PRO A 366 -12.29 -20.10 18.24
C PRO A 366 -11.23 -19.72 19.29
N LEU A 367 -11.64 -18.94 20.24
CA LEU A 367 -10.84 -18.60 21.42
C LEU A 367 -11.62 -18.89 22.71
N PRO A 368 -10.95 -19.06 23.85
CA PRO A 368 -11.61 -19.27 25.15
C PRO A 368 -12.66 -18.20 25.44
N GLU A 369 -13.76 -18.64 26.07
CA GLU A 369 -14.93 -17.83 26.40
C GLU A 369 -14.59 -16.57 27.25
N GLY A 370 -15.34 -15.49 27.06
CA GLY A 370 -15.34 -14.31 27.94
C GLY A 370 -14.81 -13.01 27.34
N ARG A 371 -14.50 -12.94 26.02
CA ARG A 371 -14.04 -11.69 25.38
C ARG A 371 -15.07 -11.08 24.44
N GLU A 372 -15.21 -9.75 24.52
CA GLU A 372 -16.03 -9.01 23.56
C GLU A 372 -15.44 -9.07 22.15
N VAL A 373 -16.31 -9.27 21.15
CA VAL A 373 -15.93 -9.36 19.73
C VAL A 373 -15.17 -8.12 19.26
N GLY A 374 -15.63 -6.93 19.65
CA GLY A 374 -14.98 -5.68 19.27
C GLY A 374 -13.55 -5.54 19.81
N GLU A 375 -13.29 -6.01 21.04
CA GLU A 375 -11.95 -6.04 21.61
C GLU A 375 -11.01 -6.98 20.82
N ARG A 376 -11.52 -8.14 20.44
CA ARG A 376 -10.78 -9.10 19.64
C ARG A 376 -10.40 -8.55 18.26
N ILE A 377 -11.38 -8.00 17.52
CA ILE A 377 -11.14 -7.39 16.21
C ILE A 377 -10.16 -6.24 16.33
N SER A 378 -10.31 -5.40 17.36
CA SER A 378 -9.37 -4.33 17.65
C SER A 378 -7.93 -4.85 17.77
N ARG A 379 -7.68 -5.90 18.56
CA ARG A 379 -6.34 -6.47 18.76
C ARG A 379 -5.74 -7.05 17.48
N LEU A 380 -6.53 -7.86 16.75
CA LEU A 380 -6.09 -8.48 15.51
C LEU A 380 -5.76 -7.42 14.46
N TYR A 381 -6.62 -6.42 14.32
CA TYR A 381 -6.43 -5.33 13.37
C TYR A 381 -5.26 -4.42 13.78
N THR A 382 -5.12 -4.10 15.07
CA THR A 382 -3.96 -3.36 15.59
C THR A 382 -2.65 -4.09 15.29
N ALA A 383 -2.57 -5.40 15.51
CA ALA A 383 -1.37 -6.17 15.23
C ALA A 383 -1.00 -6.10 13.73
N ASN A 384 -2.00 -6.24 12.84
CA ASN A 384 -1.79 -6.11 11.41
C ASN A 384 -1.27 -4.71 11.03
N LEU A 385 -1.89 -3.64 11.55
CA LEU A 385 -1.51 -2.27 11.26
C LEU A 385 -0.13 -1.88 11.83
N VAL A 386 0.22 -2.37 13.02
CA VAL A 386 1.58 -2.18 13.60
C VAL A 386 2.61 -2.86 12.70
N GLY A 387 2.31 -4.08 12.26
CA GLY A 387 3.14 -4.77 11.29
C GLY A 387 3.27 -3.99 9.98
N SER A 388 2.15 -3.47 9.46
CA SER A 388 2.13 -2.66 8.23
C SER A 388 3.01 -1.40 8.35
N ALA A 389 2.89 -0.67 9.45
CA ALA A 389 3.71 0.52 9.70
C ALA A 389 5.21 0.16 9.78
N ALA A 390 5.55 -0.88 10.54
CA ALA A 390 6.93 -1.34 10.66
C ALA A 390 7.49 -1.85 9.31
N GLY A 391 6.69 -2.60 8.55
CA GLY A 391 7.04 -3.11 7.24
C GLY A 391 7.27 -2.01 6.21
N ALA A 392 6.41 -0.99 6.17
CA ALA A 392 6.56 0.16 5.28
C ALA A 392 7.87 0.92 5.56
N ILE A 393 8.15 1.24 6.83
CA ILE A 393 9.37 1.95 7.23
C ILE A 393 10.61 1.10 6.96
N LEU A 394 10.62 -0.16 7.37
CA LEU A 394 11.78 -1.04 7.20
C LEU A 394 12.08 -1.31 5.72
N ALA A 395 11.05 -1.57 4.92
CA ALA A 395 11.21 -1.80 3.49
C ALA A 395 11.77 -0.58 2.76
N SER A 396 11.21 0.61 3.02
CA SER A 396 11.61 1.82 2.31
C SER A 396 12.93 2.42 2.81
N ALA A 397 13.13 2.51 4.14
CA ALA A 397 14.30 3.17 4.70
C ALA A 397 15.56 2.29 4.73
N VAL A 398 15.39 0.96 4.79
CA VAL A 398 16.53 0.04 4.97
C VAL A 398 16.66 -0.93 3.82
N LEU A 399 15.60 -1.73 3.54
CA LEU A 399 15.77 -2.88 2.65
C LEU A 399 15.94 -2.48 1.20
N LEU A 400 15.11 -1.60 0.67
CA LEU A 400 15.17 -1.20 -0.74
C LEU A 400 16.45 -0.45 -1.08
N GLY A 401 16.81 0.56 -0.29
CA GLY A 401 17.97 1.40 -0.59
C GLY A 401 19.31 0.69 -0.45
N HIS A 402 19.42 -0.32 0.44
CA HIS A 402 20.68 -1.02 0.69
C HIS A 402 20.78 -2.37 -0.03
N TYR A 403 19.66 -3.09 -0.17
CA TYR A 403 19.65 -4.47 -0.65
C TYR A 403 18.83 -4.69 -1.92
N GLY A 404 18.08 -3.68 -2.35
CA GLY A 404 17.26 -3.72 -3.57
C GLY A 404 15.96 -4.52 -3.42
N VAL A 405 15.19 -4.50 -4.51
CA VAL A 405 13.84 -5.08 -4.57
C VAL A 405 13.82 -6.59 -4.31
N SER A 406 14.71 -7.33 -4.96
CA SER A 406 14.72 -8.80 -4.89
C SER A 406 14.97 -9.31 -3.46
N VAL A 407 15.89 -8.66 -2.72
CA VAL A 407 16.18 -9.04 -1.34
C VAL A 407 15.03 -8.67 -0.42
N THR A 408 14.41 -7.50 -0.62
CA THR A 408 13.24 -7.04 0.15
C THR A 408 12.10 -8.04 0.06
N VAL A 409 11.71 -8.45 -1.14
CA VAL A 409 10.62 -9.42 -1.36
C VAL A 409 10.99 -10.80 -0.78
N ARG A 410 12.21 -11.28 -1.00
CA ARG A 410 12.67 -12.57 -0.46
C ARG A 410 12.65 -12.60 1.07
N LEU A 411 13.15 -11.56 1.73
CA LEU A 411 13.14 -11.47 3.20
C LEU A 411 11.72 -11.41 3.74
N ALA A 412 10.83 -10.60 3.16
CA ALA A 412 9.43 -10.55 3.55
C ALA A 412 8.75 -11.93 3.40
N SER A 413 8.98 -12.61 2.26
CA SER A 413 8.47 -13.96 2.01
C SER A 413 9.05 -14.99 2.99
N ALA A 414 10.34 -14.92 3.28
CA ALA A 414 11.02 -15.83 4.21
C ALA A 414 10.50 -15.68 5.64
N VAL A 415 10.32 -14.45 6.11
CA VAL A 415 9.77 -14.16 7.46
C VAL A 415 8.32 -14.63 7.56
N ALA A 416 7.51 -14.40 6.54
CA ALA A 416 6.13 -14.87 6.49
C ALA A 416 6.05 -16.41 6.49
N LEU A 417 6.86 -17.09 5.68
CA LEU A 417 6.93 -18.55 5.64
C LEU A 417 7.45 -19.14 6.95
N ALA A 418 8.51 -18.57 7.53
CA ALA A 418 9.05 -19.01 8.82
C ALA A 418 8.00 -18.88 9.95
N THR A 419 7.24 -17.78 9.96
CA THR A 419 6.15 -17.55 10.92
C THR A 419 5.04 -18.59 10.75
N ALA A 420 4.60 -18.83 9.51
CA ALA A 420 3.59 -19.85 9.21
C ALA A 420 4.05 -21.23 9.65
N LEU A 421 5.29 -21.61 9.35
CA LEU A 421 5.91 -22.86 9.75
C LEU A 421 5.98 -22.99 11.27
N GLY A 422 6.41 -21.95 11.99
CA GLY A 422 6.45 -21.93 13.45
C GLY A 422 5.09 -22.20 14.09
N VAL A 423 4.02 -21.60 13.56
CA VAL A 423 2.65 -21.86 14.04
C VAL A 423 2.19 -23.28 13.70
N LEU A 424 2.47 -23.78 12.50
CA LEU A 424 2.10 -25.14 12.09
C LEU A 424 2.82 -26.22 12.92
N LEU A 425 4.08 -26.01 13.25
CA LEU A 425 4.87 -26.88 14.13
C LEU A 425 4.32 -26.88 15.56
N ARG A 426 4.04 -25.67 16.11
CA ARG A 426 3.47 -25.52 17.45
C ARG A 426 2.12 -26.22 17.60
N THR A 427 1.31 -26.18 16.55
CA THR A 427 -0.02 -26.84 16.52
C THR A 427 0.04 -28.31 16.12
N ARG A 428 1.23 -28.87 15.92
CA ARG A 428 1.47 -30.26 15.45
C ARG A 428 0.67 -30.60 14.19
N SER A 429 0.49 -29.62 13.30
CA SER A 429 -0.35 -29.74 12.11
C SER A 429 0.39 -30.28 10.87
N LEU A 430 1.71 -30.49 10.96
CA LEU A 430 2.54 -30.98 9.86
C LEU A 430 3.09 -32.38 10.14
N SER A 431 3.18 -33.20 9.08
CA SER A 431 4.00 -34.40 9.07
C SER A 431 5.49 -34.05 8.90
N GLY A 432 6.40 -34.97 9.25
CA GLY A 432 7.83 -34.76 9.07
C GLY A 432 8.23 -34.40 7.63
N ARG A 433 7.57 -35.00 6.62
CA ARG A 433 7.79 -34.69 5.20
C ARG A 433 7.35 -33.25 4.85
N GLN A 434 6.21 -32.79 5.37
CA GLN A 434 5.73 -31.42 5.15
C GLN A 434 6.65 -30.40 5.84
N THR A 435 7.16 -30.71 7.02
CA THR A 435 8.15 -29.87 7.71
C THR A 435 9.44 -29.73 6.90
N ALA A 436 9.96 -30.86 6.39
CA ALA A 436 11.15 -30.84 5.54
C ALA A 436 10.93 -30.05 4.24
N ALA A 437 9.78 -30.23 3.58
CA ALA A 437 9.45 -29.48 2.37
C ALA A 437 9.33 -27.97 2.64
N ALA A 438 8.72 -27.56 3.75
CA ALA A 438 8.61 -26.16 4.13
C ALA A 438 9.98 -25.54 4.49
N ALA A 439 10.85 -26.30 5.18
CA ALA A 439 12.21 -25.87 5.46
C ALA A 439 13.06 -25.73 4.17
N ALA A 440 12.92 -26.68 3.24
CA ALA A 440 13.58 -26.60 1.93
C ALA A 440 13.07 -25.39 1.12
N SER A 441 11.77 -25.11 1.15
CA SER A 441 11.19 -23.92 0.50
C SER A 441 11.75 -22.63 1.11
N LEU A 442 11.90 -22.56 2.44
CA LEU A 442 12.49 -21.41 3.11
C LEU A 442 13.94 -21.20 2.69
N LEU A 443 14.72 -22.28 2.63
CA LEU A 443 16.10 -22.24 2.17
C LEU A 443 16.18 -21.78 0.70
N LEU A 444 15.30 -22.30 -0.16
CA LEU A 444 15.21 -21.90 -1.56
C LEU A 444 14.92 -20.40 -1.71
N LEU A 445 13.97 -19.85 -0.94
CA LEU A 445 13.65 -18.42 -0.93
C LEU A 445 14.86 -17.55 -0.54
N LEU A 446 15.72 -18.02 0.37
CA LEU A 446 16.88 -17.28 0.82
C LEU A 446 18.05 -17.37 -0.17
N VAL A 447 18.27 -18.54 -0.77
CA VAL A 447 19.46 -18.81 -1.60
C VAL A 447 19.23 -18.46 -3.07
N VAL A 448 18.08 -18.88 -3.65
CA VAL A 448 17.83 -18.66 -5.07
C VAL A 448 17.33 -17.23 -5.27
N SER A 449 18.14 -16.45 -5.99
CA SER A 449 17.69 -15.17 -6.54
C SER A 449 17.14 -15.45 -7.93
N PRO A 450 15.82 -15.26 -8.19
CA PRO A 450 15.34 -15.27 -9.56
C PRO A 450 16.04 -14.13 -10.29
N GLY A 451 17.05 -14.47 -11.06
CA GLY A 451 17.87 -13.51 -11.80
C GLY A 451 17.06 -12.88 -12.92
N GLY A 452 17.30 -11.64 -13.18
CA GLY A 452 16.70 -10.93 -14.31
C GLY A 452 16.94 -9.43 -14.21
N ARG A 453 18.01 -8.97 -14.84
CA ARG A 453 18.27 -7.54 -15.03
C ARG A 453 17.56 -7.00 -16.29
N GLU A 454 16.67 -7.81 -16.90
CA GLU A 454 15.97 -7.42 -18.13
C GLU A 454 15.05 -6.21 -17.94
N MET A 455 14.43 -6.07 -16.76
CA MET A 455 13.63 -4.90 -16.44
C MET A 455 14.42 -3.59 -16.47
N ALA A 456 15.72 -3.66 -16.21
CA ALA A 456 16.60 -2.50 -16.26
C ALA A 456 16.74 -1.93 -17.68
N LYS A 457 16.41 -2.70 -18.72
CA LYS A 457 16.42 -2.21 -20.11
C LYS A 457 15.49 -1.01 -20.31
N GLY A 458 14.50 -0.82 -19.40
CA GLY A 458 13.62 0.34 -19.42
C GLY A 458 12.80 0.44 -20.71
N ILE A 459 12.35 -0.71 -21.21
CA ILE A 459 11.40 -0.83 -22.32
C ILE A 459 10.16 -1.47 -21.71
N GLY A 460 9.05 -0.76 -21.73
CA GLY A 460 7.83 -1.17 -21.09
C GLY A 460 6.60 -0.41 -21.60
N PHE A 461 5.49 -0.58 -20.93
CA PHE A 461 4.20 -0.01 -21.36
C PHE A 461 4.20 1.52 -21.45
N TYR A 462 5.08 2.22 -20.72
CA TYR A 462 5.18 3.68 -20.80
C TYR A 462 5.87 4.17 -22.09
N THR A 463 6.67 3.32 -22.75
CA THR A 463 7.32 3.63 -24.03
C THR A 463 6.50 3.17 -25.24
N ALA A 464 5.25 2.72 -25.03
CA ALA A 464 4.42 2.19 -26.10
C ALA A 464 4.26 3.16 -27.29
N ALA A 465 4.12 4.47 -27.01
CA ALA A 465 4.04 5.49 -28.04
C ALA A 465 5.36 5.71 -28.80
N GLU A 466 6.52 5.54 -28.13
CA GLU A 466 7.84 5.69 -28.77
C GLU A 466 8.13 4.57 -29.77
N TYR A 467 7.46 3.42 -29.62
CA TYR A 467 7.66 2.23 -30.44
C TYR A 467 6.42 1.86 -31.24
N GLU A 468 5.49 2.81 -31.46
CA GLU A 468 4.23 2.56 -32.17
C GLU A 468 4.44 2.02 -33.58
N ASP A 469 5.47 2.51 -34.30
CA ASP A 469 5.80 2.11 -35.65
C ASP A 469 6.60 0.80 -35.75
N TYR A 470 6.98 0.21 -34.62
CA TYR A 470 7.77 -1.02 -34.63
C TYR A 470 6.86 -2.24 -34.57
N ASP A 471 7.11 -3.21 -35.43
CA ASP A 471 6.57 -4.56 -35.27
C ASP A 471 7.25 -5.30 -34.09
N ALA A 472 6.70 -6.43 -33.68
CA ALA A 472 7.25 -7.22 -32.59
C ALA A 472 8.71 -7.68 -32.84
N ALA A 473 9.10 -7.89 -34.08
CA ALA A 473 10.47 -8.28 -34.45
C ALA A 473 11.42 -7.08 -34.34
N GLY A 474 10.98 -5.90 -34.76
CA GLY A 474 11.71 -4.65 -34.64
C GLY A 474 11.94 -4.28 -33.18
N LEU A 475 10.88 -4.32 -32.36
CA LEU A 475 10.97 -4.05 -30.92
C LEU A 475 11.90 -5.05 -30.22
N ARG A 476 11.85 -6.32 -30.57
CA ARG A 476 12.78 -7.32 -30.03
C ARG A 476 14.23 -6.97 -30.37
N ARG A 477 14.53 -6.55 -31.60
CA ARG A 477 15.88 -6.09 -32.01
C ARG A 477 16.34 -4.91 -31.15
N VAL A 478 15.47 -3.95 -30.90
CA VAL A 478 15.76 -2.82 -29.98
C VAL A 478 16.08 -3.32 -28.59
N MET A 479 15.25 -4.21 -28.03
CA MET A 479 15.49 -4.78 -26.70
C MET A 479 16.81 -5.55 -26.61
N ASP A 480 17.16 -6.31 -27.63
CA ASP A 480 18.38 -7.12 -27.68
C ASP A 480 19.64 -6.25 -27.86
N ALA A 481 19.51 -5.07 -28.50
CA ALA A 481 20.58 -4.11 -28.63
C ALA A 481 21.00 -3.42 -27.31
N HIS A 482 20.14 -3.45 -26.30
CA HIS A 482 20.45 -2.86 -25.00
C HIS A 482 21.40 -3.75 -24.17
N GLN A 483 22.68 -3.37 -24.11
CA GLN A 483 23.67 -3.99 -23.24
C GLN A 483 23.72 -3.27 -21.90
N LEU A 484 23.37 -3.96 -20.80
CA LEU A 484 23.41 -3.40 -19.45
C LEU A 484 24.85 -3.29 -18.94
N LEU A 485 25.31 -2.06 -18.71
CA LEU A 485 26.65 -1.76 -18.17
C LEU A 485 26.63 -1.59 -16.65
N TYR A 486 25.59 -0.97 -16.10
CA TYR A 486 25.43 -0.69 -14.68
C TYR A 486 23.98 -0.80 -14.24
N TYR A 487 23.74 -1.29 -13.02
CA TYR A 487 22.42 -1.35 -12.40
C TYR A 487 22.54 -1.27 -10.88
N ARG A 488 21.74 -0.37 -10.30
CA ARG A 488 21.60 -0.22 -8.85
C ARG A 488 20.20 0.23 -8.47
N ASP A 489 19.60 -0.47 -7.51
CA ASP A 489 18.43 0.03 -6.80
C ASP A 489 18.93 0.93 -5.67
N GLY A 490 18.69 2.23 -5.78
CA GLY A 490 19.10 3.20 -4.78
C GLY A 490 17.96 3.66 -3.88
N PRO A 491 18.23 4.57 -2.93
CA PRO A 491 17.24 5.06 -1.98
C PRO A 491 16.07 5.80 -2.64
N THR A 492 16.33 6.52 -3.74
CA THR A 492 15.32 7.37 -4.39
C THR A 492 14.86 6.77 -5.70
N ALA A 493 15.76 6.16 -6.47
CA ALA A 493 15.50 5.66 -7.81
C ALA A 493 16.26 4.37 -8.11
N THR A 494 15.83 3.66 -9.15
CA THR A 494 16.62 2.62 -9.81
C THR A 494 17.43 3.26 -10.92
N VAL A 495 18.75 3.18 -10.85
CA VAL A 495 19.69 3.71 -11.84
C VAL A 495 20.23 2.59 -12.70
N ALA A 496 20.20 2.77 -14.01
CA ALA A 496 20.78 1.83 -14.97
C ALA A 496 21.55 2.59 -16.06
N VAL A 497 22.67 2.02 -16.52
CA VAL A 497 23.40 2.51 -17.69
C VAL A 497 23.43 1.40 -18.74
N HIS A 498 23.02 1.76 -19.94
CA HIS A 498 23.01 0.85 -21.09
C HIS A 498 23.92 1.37 -22.20
N ASP A 499 24.54 0.45 -22.94
CA ASP A 499 25.09 0.72 -24.25
C ASP A 499 24.10 0.24 -25.30
N VAL A 500 23.82 1.08 -26.29
CA VAL A 500 22.94 0.77 -27.41
C VAL A 500 23.61 1.26 -28.71
N GLY A 501 24.33 0.37 -29.36
CA GLY A 501 25.01 0.71 -30.62
C GLY A 501 26.10 1.77 -30.46
N GLY A 502 26.80 1.81 -29.31
CA GLY A 502 27.84 2.79 -29.01
C GLY A 502 27.33 4.05 -28.28
N TYR A 503 26.01 4.19 -28.15
CA TYR A 503 25.41 5.25 -27.32
C TYR A 503 25.19 4.75 -25.88
N ARG A 504 25.67 5.52 -24.91
CA ARG A 504 25.43 5.26 -23.49
C ARG A 504 24.21 6.02 -23.02
N LEU A 505 23.27 5.28 -22.45
CA LEU A 505 22.00 5.80 -21.92
C LEU A 505 22.00 5.67 -20.42
N LEU A 506 21.87 6.78 -19.69
CA LEU A 506 21.57 6.80 -18.27
C LEU A 506 20.06 6.76 -18.08
N LYS A 507 19.58 5.73 -17.39
CA LYS A 507 18.14 5.54 -17.13
C LYS A 507 17.84 5.64 -15.65
N ILE A 508 16.85 6.44 -15.31
CA ILE A 508 16.31 6.61 -13.97
C ILE A 508 14.89 6.05 -13.94
N ASN A 509 14.65 5.05 -13.09
CA ASN A 509 13.38 4.30 -13.05
C ASN A 509 12.92 3.81 -14.44
N GLY A 510 13.89 3.39 -15.27
CA GLY A 510 13.66 2.87 -16.62
C GLY A 510 13.62 3.93 -17.72
N LYS A 511 13.32 5.19 -17.43
CA LYS A 511 13.30 6.29 -18.40
C LYS A 511 14.72 6.78 -18.67
N THR A 512 15.04 7.06 -19.93
CA THR A 512 16.31 7.71 -20.30
C THR A 512 16.26 9.18 -19.88
N ASP A 513 17.17 9.58 -19.00
CA ASP A 513 17.28 10.96 -18.52
C ASP A 513 18.52 11.69 -19.10
N ALA A 514 19.51 10.94 -19.54
CA ALA A 514 20.68 11.48 -20.24
C ALA A 514 21.30 10.43 -21.16
N SER A 515 21.91 10.88 -22.25
CA SER A 515 22.71 10.03 -23.13
C SER A 515 23.88 10.81 -23.74
N ASN A 516 24.83 10.10 -24.36
CA ASN A 516 25.84 10.70 -25.22
C ASN A 516 25.38 10.82 -26.68
N GLY A 517 24.09 10.65 -26.96
CA GLY A 517 23.49 10.92 -28.26
C GLY A 517 23.51 12.42 -28.60
N PRO A 518 23.58 12.79 -29.92
CA PRO A 518 23.76 14.18 -30.31
C PRO A 518 22.73 15.16 -29.75
N GLY A 519 21.46 14.79 -29.75
CA GLY A 519 20.38 15.65 -29.22
C GLY A 519 20.47 15.87 -27.72
N ASP A 520 20.71 14.82 -26.94
CA ASP A 520 20.88 14.92 -25.49
C ASP A 520 22.15 15.69 -25.12
N MET A 521 23.25 15.46 -25.85
CA MET A 521 24.50 16.19 -25.63
C MET A 521 24.31 17.70 -25.85
N GLN A 522 23.57 18.10 -26.87
CA GLN A 522 23.25 19.52 -27.09
C GLN A 522 22.48 20.12 -25.91
N THR A 523 21.46 19.44 -25.42
CA THR A 523 20.66 19.88 -24.27
C THR A 523 21.52 20.03 -23.01
N GLN A 524 22.33 19.02 -22.69
CA GLN A 524 23.18 19.01 -21.49
C GLN A 524 24.25 20.11 -21.54
N VAL A 525 24.84 20.34 -22.71
CA VAL A 525 25.84 21.38 -22.91
C VAL A 525 25.21 22.79 -22.85
N LEU A 526 24.05 23.00 -23.49
CA LEU A 526 23.35 24.28 -23.50
C LEU A 526 22.84 24.67 -22.11
N LEU A 527 22.51 23.74 -21.23
CA LEU A 527 22.14 24.02 -19.85
C LEU A 527 23.24 24.77 -19.08
N ALA A 528 24.51 24.53 -19.40
CA ALA A 528 25.62 25.29 -18.83
C ALA A 528 25.95 26.57 -19.63
N HIS A 529 26.00 26.43 -20.97
CA HIS A 529 26.42 27.55 -21.82
C HIS A 529 25.46 28.74 -21.78
N LEU A 530 24.16 28.53 -21.88
CA LEU A 530 23.19 29.64 -21.94
C LEU A 530 23.26 30.58 -20.73
N PRO A 531 23.21 30.10 -19.46
CA PRO A 531 23.33 31.02 -18.32
C PRO A 531 24.72 31.62 -18.19
N LEU A 532 25.81 30.90 -18.47
CA LEU A 532 27.17 31.38 -18.31
C LEU A 532 27.62 32.33 -19.43
N MET A 533 26.98 32.26 -20.60
CA MET A 533 27.16 33.28 -21.64
C MET A 533 26.37 34.56 -21.37
N ALA A 534 25.29 34.47 -20.59
CA ALA A 534 24.43 35.61 -20.31
C ALA A 534 24.93 36.47 -19.15
N GLN A 535 25.85 35.97 -18.32
CA GLN A 535 26.40 36.69 -17.16
C GLN A 535 27.79 36.16 -16.78
N ASP A 536 28.65 37.07 -16.32
CA ASP A 536 29.93 36.71 -15.72
C ASP A 536 29.66 36.14 -14.32
N ALA A 537 29.94 34.83 -14.14
CA ALA A 537 29.73 34.13 -12.90
C ALA A 537 31.06 33.59 -12.36
N GLU A 538 31.39 33.87 -11.12
CA GLU A 538 32.54 33.28 -10.43
C GLU A 538 32.23 31.86 -9.92
N ARG A 539 30.95 31.58 -9.63
CA ARG A 539 30.51 30.30 -9.08
C ARG A 539 29.26 29.81 -9.79
N ALA A 540 29.23 28.52 -10.09
CA ALA A 540 28.08 27.84 -10.69
C ALA A 540 27.60 26.70 -9.80
N ALA A 541 26.29 26.45 -9.79
CA ALA A 541 25.68 25.33 -9.12
C ALA A 541 24.93 24.45 -10.15
N VAL A 542 25.15 23.15 -10.12
CA VAL A 542 24.46 22.17 -10.95
C VAL A 542 23.63 21.28 -10.04
N VAL A 543 22.31 21.31 -10.20
CA VAL A 543 21.38 20.46 -9.47
C VAL A 543 21.09 19.22 -10.31
N GLY A 544 21.49 18.05 -9.81
CA GLY A 544 21.51 16.78 -10.54
C GLY A 544 22.82 16.59 -11.30
N TRP A 545 23.68 15.69 -10.82
CA TRP A 545 24.93 15.35 -11.52
C TRP A 545 24.66 14.69 -12.89
N GLY A 546 23.73 13.72 -12.90
CA GLY A 546 23.35 12.97 -14.09
C GLY A 546 24.56 12.33 -14.78
N SER A 547 24.79 12.67 -16.04
CA SER A 547 25.95 12.23 -16.83
C SER A 547 27.24 13.00 -16.54
N GLY A 548 27.18 14.11 -15.80
CA GLY A 548 28.29 15.02 -15.56
C GLY A 548 28.61 16.01 -16.71
N VAL A 549 27.95 15.89 -17.87
CA VAL A 549 28.20 16.72 -19.04
C VAL A 549 27.95 18.21 -18.76
N THR A 550 26.85 18.56 -18.09
CA THR A 550 26.52 19.95 -17.74
C THR A 550 27.57 20.56 -16.83
N ALA A 551 28.02 19.81 -15.81
CA ALA A 551 29.09 20.28 -14.91
C ALA A 551 30.43 20.44 -15.66
N GLY A 552 30.75 19.47 -16.56
CA GLY A 552 31.94 19.56 -17.41
C GLY A 552 31.90 20.76 -18.37
N ALA A 553 30.74 21.05 -18.97
CA ALA A 553 30.56 22.21 -19.83
C ALA A 553 30.68 23.52 -19.04
N ALA A 554 30.21 23.60 -17.79
CA ALA A 554 30.39 24.78 -16.93
C ALA A 554 31.86 25.07 -16.62
N LEU A 555 32.70 24.05 -16.49
CA LEU A 555 34.14 24.19 -16.26
C LEU A 555 34.92 24.73 -17.47
N SER A 556 34.30 24.87 -18.65
CA SER A 556 34.91 25.52 -19.81
C SER A 556 34.84 27.06 -19.74
N TYR A 557 34.14 27.61 -18.74
CA TYR A 557 34.07 29.04 -18.44
C TYR A 557 35.04 29.41 -17.31
N PRO A 558 35.38 30.71 -17.15
CA PRO A 558 36.29 31.19 -16.11
C PRO A 558 35.60 31.23 -14.73
N VAL A 559 34.94 30.12 -14.36
CA VAL A 559 34.32 29.97 -13.03
C VAL A 559 35.36 29.45 -12.04
N GLU A 560 35.40 30.02 -10.84
CA GLU A 560 36.29 29.58 -9.77
C GLU A 560 35.87 28.27 -9.17
N ARG A 561 34.54 27.99 -9.18
CA ARG A 561 33.98 26.79 -8.55
C ARG A 561 32.66 26.36 -9.19
N VAL A 562 32.53 25.07 -9.39
CA VAL A 562 31.27 24.40 -9.75
C VAL A 562 30.86 23.46 -8.60
N ASP A 563 29.73 23.74 -7.98
CA ASP A 563 29.11 22.87 -6.96
C ASP A 563 28.05 22.02 -7.64
N ALA A 564 28.20 20.69 -7.60
CA ALA A 564 27.22 19.75 -8.11
C ALA A 564 26.53 18.99 -6.98
N PHE A 565 25.21 18.95 -7.03
CA PHE A 565 24.38 18.31 -6.02
C PHE A 565 23.71 17.09 -6.64
N GLU A 566 23.90 15.92 -6.03
CA GLU A 566 23.28 14.67 -6.47
C GLU A 566 22.52 14.03 -5.30
N ILE A 567 21.30 13.52 -5.58
CA ILE A 567 20.44 12.90 -4.58
C ILE A 567 20.64 11.38 -4.52
N GLU A 568 21.05 10.80 -5.65
CA GLU A 568 21.28 9.36 -5.76
C GLU A 568 22.78 9.07 -5.76
N PRO A 569 23.31 8.41 -4.70
CA PRO A 569 24.76 8.21 -4.54
C PRO A 569 25.38 7.21 -5.52
#